data_79604bc2a0556921258973e1b80cf3b0
#
_entry.id   79604bc2a0556921258973e1b80cf3b0
#
_cell.length_a   1.000
_cell.length_b   1.000
_cell.length_c   1.000
_cell.angle_alpha   90.00
_cell.angle_beta   90.00
_cell.angle_gamma   90.00
#
_symmetry.space_group_name_H-M   'P 1'
#
loop_
_entity.id
_entity.type
_entity.pdbx_description
1 polymer ?
#
loop_
_entity_poly.entity_id
_entity_poly.type
_entity_poly.pdbx_seq_one_letter_code
_entity_poly.pdbx_strand_id
1 'polypeptide(L)'
;MIPCYVSGKGMHATDATWAFKMAVMARLQSSGLGFDTRSDYYRQQFPAMPDEDFSRMVCDPIEYYDKDWPAWQLDNKGKFDNEDALITAFFLERDLGFQAAAQVAIFGFDEAGFGSGVNVMRFIQAGKPVLGFYNPERCNGAHNIHNVMQLAMNYPELVTLHRYQQLDEITAHVMAWLGGVKSQS
;
A
#
# COMPACT_ATOMS: atom_id res chain seq x y z
N MET A 1 -1.93 -9.01 16.02
CA MET A 1 -2.09 -7.86 15.09
C MET A 1 -2.03 -8.40 13.68
N ILE A 2 -2.86 -7.89 12.77
CA ILE A 2 -2.94 -8.31 11.37
C ILE A 2 -1.89 -7.54 10.57
N PRO A 3 -0.95 -8.21 9.87
CA PRO A 3 -0.03 -7.55 8.96
C PRO A 3 -0.79 -7.02 7.73
N CYS A 4 -0.71 -5.73 7.48
CA CYS A 4 -1.40 -5.03 6.40
C CYS A 4 -0.39 -4.45 5.40
N TYR A 5 -0.73 -4.44 4.13
CA TYR A 5 -0.03 -3.66 3.11
C TYR A 5 -0.88 -2.44 2.74
N VAL A 6 -0.51 -1.27 3.26
CA VAL A 6 -1.24 -0.02 2.97
C VAL A 6 -0.66 0.61 1.73
N SER A 7 -1.44 0.77 0.66
CA SER A 7 -0.97 1.25 -0.63
C SER A 7 -1.93 2.26 -1.27
N GLY A 8 -1.46 2.85 -2.31
CA GLY A 8 -2.08 3.82 -3.20
C GLY A 8 -1.06 4.21 -4.25
N LYS A 9 -1.17 5.39 -4.84
CA LYS A 9 -0.10 5.92 -5.68
C LYS A 9 1.19 6.04 -4.83
N GLY A 10 2.29 5.57 -5.36
CA GLY A 10 3.61 5.69 -4.75
C GLY A 10 4.25 7.03 -5.06
N MET A 11 5.24 7.03 -5.97
CA MET A 11 5.94 8.24 -6.41
C MET A 11 4.99 9.30 -6.97
N HIS A 12 5.23 10.56 -6.64
CA HIS A 12 4.42 11.71 -7.05
C HIS A 12 2.95 11.65 -6.61
N ALA A 13 2.69 11.05 -5.44
CA ALA A 13 1.38 11.08 -4.81
C ALA A 13 1.01 12.51 -4.41
N THR A 14 -0.29 12.85 -4.53
CA THR A 14 -0.80 14.12 -4.01
C THR A 14 -0.94 14.09 -2.49
N ASP A 15 -1.10 15.27 -1.88
CA ASP A 15 -1.36 15.41 -0.44
C ASP A 15 -2.57 14.57 0.02
N ALA A 16 -3.57 14.39 -0.84
CA ALA A 16 -4.74 13.58 -0.53
C ALA A 16 -4.41 12.09 -0.39
N THR A 17 -3.59 11.55 -1.29
CA THR A 17 -3.11 10.15 -1.18
C THR A 17 -2.17 9.98 0.00
N TRP A 18 -1.36 10.97 0.30
CA TRP A 18 -0.53 11.02 1.51
C TRP A 18 -1.38 10.98 2.77
N ALA A 19 -2.37 11.87 2.87
CA ALA A 19 -3.28 11.94 4.01
C ALA A 19 -4.02 10.62 4.23
N PHE A 20 -4.46 9.95 3.15
CA PHE A 20 -5.05 8.62 3.21
C PHE A 20 -4.11 7.61 3.86
N LYS A 21 -2.89 7.46 3.34
CA LYS A 21 -1.93 6.48 3.85
C LYS A 21 -1.58 6.75 5.32
N MET A 22 -1.30 8.01 5.66
CA MET A 22 -0.96 8.42 7.04
C MET A 22 -2.12 8.16 8.00
N ALA A 23 -3.35 8.48 7.64
CA ALA A 23 -4.53 8.25 8.47
C ALA A 23 -4.75 6.75 8.75
N VAL A 24 -4.63 5.91 7.71
CA VAL A 24 -4.76 4.46 7.85
C VAL A 24 -3.65 3.90 8.73
N MET A 25 -2.39 4.26 8.49
CA MET A 25 -1.25 3.77 9.27
C MET A 25 -1.32 4.19 10.74
N ALA A 26 -1.62 5.46 11.03
CA ALA A 26 -1.80 5.96 12.38
C ALA A 26 -2.94 5.21 13.10
N ARG A 27 -4.03 4.94 12.38
CA ARG A 27 -5.16 4.20 12.96
C ARG A 27 -4.82 2.74 13.23
N LEU A 28 -4.11 2.06 12.35
CA LEU A 28 -3.61 0.70 12.57
C LEU A 28 -2.75 0.65 13.84
N GLN A 29 -1.79 1.54 13.96
CA GLN A 29 -0.88 1.63 15.10
C GLN A 29 -1.64 1.88 16.41
N SER A 30 -2.55 2.86 16.44
CA SER A 30 -3.29 3.23 17.66
C SER A 30 -4.30 2.17 18.12
N SER A 31 -4.83 1.36 17.20
CA SER A 31 -5.86 0.38 17.49
C SER A 31 -5.33 -0.95 18.07
N GLY A 32 -4.08 -1.29 17.78
CA GLY A 32 -3.51 -2.59 18.07
C GLY A 32 -4.14 -3.76 17.29
N LEU A 33 -5.00 -3.50 16.29
CA LEU A 33 -5.60 -4.55 15.46
C LEU A 33 -4.69 -4.99 14.32
N GLY A 34 -3.94 -4.05 13.73
CA GLY A 34 -3.04 -4.33 12.62
C GLY A 34 -1.81 -3.43 12.62
N PHE A 35 -0.91 -3.67 11.69
CA PHE A 35 0.24 -2.82 11.40
C PHE A 35 0.59 -2.87 9.90
N ASP A 36 1.19 -1.80 9.39
CA ASP A 36 1.70 -1.79 8.01
C ASP A 36 3.05 -2.50 7.93
N THR A 37 3.19 -3.45 7.00
CA THR A 37 4.38 -4.30 6.87
C THR A 37 5.64 -3.51 6.51
N ARG A 38 5.53 -2.37 5.82
CA ARG A 38 6.64 -1.49 5.51
C ARG A 38 7.08 -0.71 6.74
N SER A 39 6.11 -0.25 7.55
CA SER A 39 6.39 0.48 8.78
C SER A 39 7.25 -0.32 9.75
N ASP A 40 6.95 -1.60 9.93
CA ASP A 40 7.72 -2.48 10.80
C ASP A 40 9.16 -2.64 10.30
N TYR A 41 9.33 -2.91 9.01
CA TYR A 41 10.64 -3.04 8.39
C TYR A 41 11.48 -1.77 8.50
N TYR A 42 10.92 -0.61 8.14
CA TYR A 42 11.66 0.64 8.16
C TYR A 42 11.94 1.15 9.57
N ARG A 43 11.07 0.87 10.55
CA ARG A 43 11.34 1.24 11.95
C ARG A 43 12.55 0.51 12.51
N GLN A 44 12.78 -0.72 12.09
CA GLN A 44 14.00 -1.46 12.45
C GLN A 44 15.27 -0.81 11.86
N GLN A 45 15.17 -0.23 10.66
CA GLN A 45 16.29 0.45 10.00
C GLN A 45 16.54 1.86 10.56
N PHE A 46 15.48 2.55 10.99
CA PHE A 46 15.49 3.94 11.45
C PHE A 46 14.81 4.10 12.80
N PRO A 47 15.32 3.47 13.89
CA PRO A 47 14.64 3.45 15.19
C PRO A 47 14.54 4.83 15.85
N ALA A 48 15.43 5.74 15.54
CA ALA A 48 15.49 7.09 16.11
C ALA A 48 14.84 8.17 15.24
N MET A 49 14.27 7.81 14.09
CA MET A 49 13.60 8.78 13.20
C MET A 49 12.32 9.30 13.86
N PRO A 50 12.08 10.63 13.88
CA PRO A 50 10.83 11.21 14.37
C PRO A 50 9.61 10.62 13.65
N ASP A 51 8.49 10.46 14.35
CA ASP A 51 7.30 9.78 13.81
C ASP A 51 6.72 10.46 12.57
N GLU A 52 6.78 11.78 12.48
CA GLU A 52 6.32 12.52 11.31
C GLU A 52 7.18 12.19 10.08
N ASP A 53 8.50 12.29 10.20
CA ASP A 53 9.45 11.99 9.12
C ASP A 53 9.37 10.53 8.73
N PHE A 54 9.23 9.64 9.71
CA PHE A 54 9.08 8.22 9.50
C PHE A 54 7.80 7.89 8.71
N SER A 55 6.67 8.48 9.07
CA SER A 55 5.40 8.26 8.38
C SER A 55 5.47 8.75 6.93
N ARG A 56 6.14 9.87 6.68
CA ARG A 56 6.43 10.38 5.33
C ARG A 56 7.26 9.39 4.53
N MET A 57 8.36 8.92 5.07
CA MET A 57 9.25 7.97 4.41
C MET A 57 8.53 6.67 4.04
N VAL A 58 7.69 6.13 4.91
CA VAL A 58 6.94 4.89 4.62
C VAL A 58 5.88 5.10 3.55
N CYS A 59 5.26 6.28 3.50
CA CYS A 59 4.27 6.61 2.47
C CYS A 59 4.89 6.91 1.12
N ASP A 60 6.08 7.54 1.08
CA ASP A 60 6.85 7.83 -0.13
C ASP A 60 8.34 7.51 0.11
N PRO A 61 8.75 6.28 -0.15
CA PRO A 61 10.07 5.76 0.22
C PRO A 61 11.20 6.16 -0.74
N ILE A 62 11.08 7.21 -1.55
CA ILE A 62 12.11 7.63 -2.50
C ILE A 62 13.44 7.86 -1.78
N GLU A 63 13.44 8.63 -0.67
CA GLU A 63 14.65 8.90 0.09
C GLU A 63 15.29 7.62 0.66
N TYR A 64 14.45 6.63 1.01
CA TYR A 64 14.93 5.34 1.50
C TYR A 64 15.55 4.50 0.36
N TYR A 65 14.92 4.43 -0.77
CA TYR A 65 15.45 3.74 -1.95
C TYR A 65 16.75 4.36 -2.40
N ASP A 66 16.87 5.66 -2.36
CA ASP A 66 18.11 6.38 -2.67
C ASP A 66 19.28 5.99 -1.75
N LYS A 67 19.01 5.67 -0.49
CA LYS A 67 20.04 5.22 0.46
C LYS A 67 20.52 3.80 0.24
N ASP A 68 19.58 2.89 -0.05
CA ASP A 68 19.91 1.48 -0.28
C ASP A 68 20.35 1.19 -1.71
N TRP A 69 19.93 2.00 -2.64
CA TRP A 69 20.15 1.82 -4.05
C TRP A 69 21.63 1.61 -4.41
N PRO A 70 22.61 2.41 -3.93
CA PRO A 70 24.00 2.22 -4.29
C PRO A 70 24.56 0.83 -3.91
N ALA A 71 24.21 0.34 -2.73
CA ALA A 71 24.65 -0.99 -2.28
C ALA A 71 24.01 -2.09 -3.11
N TRP A 72 22.68 -2.02 -3.28
CA TRP A 72 21.93 -3.01 -4.06
C TRP A 72 22.36 -3.04 -5.53
N GLN A 73 22.63 -1.86 -6.13
CA GLN A 73 23.13 -1.74 -7.49
C GLN A 73 24.49 -2.43 -7.65
N LEU A 74 25.39 -2.25 -6.67
CA LEU A 74 26.70 -2.90 -6.69
C LEU A 74 26.58 -4.43 -6.65
N ASP A 75 25.75 -4.96 -5.77
CA ASP A 75 25.51 -6.40 -5.59
C ASP A 75 24.83 -7.06 -6.80
N ASN A 76 24.13 -6.26 -7.60
CA ASN A 76 23.38 -6.74 -8.76
C ASN A 76 23.96 -6.29 -10.11
N LYS A 77 25.16 -5.69 -10.10
CA LYS A 77 25.84 -5.23 -11.31
C LYS A 77 26.03 -6.36 -12.32
N GLY A 78 25.56 -6.13 -13.54
CA GLY A 78 25.68 -7.09 -14.64
C GLY A 78 24.65 -8.24 -14.63
N LYS A 79 23.71 -8.25 -13.69
CA LYS A 79 22.60 -9.24 -13.69
C LYS A 79 21.42 -8.85 -14.58
N PHE A 80 21.36 -7.62 -15.04
CA PHE A 80 20.25 -7.07 -15.83
C PHE A 80 20.77 -6.43 -17.11
N ASP A 81 19.95 -6.46 -18.16
CA ASP A 81 20.34 -6.00 -19.50
C ASP A 81 20.52 -4.49 -19.62
N ASN A 82 19.84 -3.73 -18.77
CA ASN A 82 19.89 -2.26 -18.75
C ASN A 82 19.50 -1.69 -17.37
N GLU A 83 19.68 -0.37 -17.22
CA GLU A 83 19.42 0.33 -15.96
C GLU A 83 17.95 0.34 -15.57
N ASP A 84 17.02 0.46 -16.52
CA ASP A 84 15.58 0.41 -16.23
C ASP A 84 15.16 -0.94 -15.66
N ALA A 85 15.70 -2.03 -16.18
CA ALA A 85 15.46 -3.36 -15.65
C ALA A 85 16.04 -3.54 -14.25
N LEU A 86 17.23 -2.98 -14.00
CA LEU A 86 17.89 -3.00 -12.69
C LEU A 86 17.06 -2.22 -11.65
N ILE A 87 16.65 -1.00 -11.96
CA ILE A 87 15.78 -0.17 -11.10
C ILE A 87 14.45 -0.88 -10.83
N THR A 88 13.81 -1.41 -11.88
CA THR A 88 12.54 -2.13 -11.75
C THR A 88 12.67 -3.35 -10.83
N ALA A 89 13.76 -4.10 -10.94
CA ALA A 89 14.02 -5.25 -10.09
C ALA A 89 14.19 -4.86 -8.61
N PHE A 90 14.88 -3.75 -8.34
CA PHE A 90 15.05 -3.21 -6.98
C PHE A 90 13.71 -2.89 -6.31
N PHE A 91 12.86 -2.13 -6.99
CA PHE A 91 11.53 -1.80 -6.47
C PHE A 91 10.66 -3.05 -6.31
N LEU A 92 10.69 -3.95 -7.31
CA LEU A 92 9.89 -5.15 -7.30
C LEU A 92 10.26 -6.09 -6.14
N GLU A 93 11.53 -6.31 -5.89
CA GLU A 93 12.01 -7.18 -4.80
C GLU A 93 11.48 -6.70 -3.45
N ARG A 94 11.56 -5.40 -3.20
CA ARG A 94 11.05 -4.79 -1.96
C ARG A 94 9.54 -4.90 -1.83
N ASP A 95 8.81 -4.51 -2.85
CA ASP A 95 7.34 -4.57 -2.83
C ASP A 95 6.82 -6.00 -2.66
N LEU A 96 7.45 -6.96 -3.32
CA LEU A 96 7.10 -8.38 -3.18
C LEU A 96 7.33 -8.88 -1.75
N GLY A 97 8.42 -8.48 -1.11
CA GLY A 97 8.70 -8.82 0.30
C GLY A 97 7.60 -8.31 1.24
N PHE A 98 7.21 -7.04 1.12
CA PHE A 98 6.15 -6.45 1.94
C PHE A 98 4.77 -7.06 1.67
N GLN A 99 4.44 -7.33 0.41
CA GLN A 99 3.18 -7.98 0.02
C GLN A 99 3.12 -9.44 0.51
N ALA A 100 4.24 -10.16 0.45
CA ALA A 100 4.33 -11.54 0.96
C ALA A 100 4.09 -11.58 2.48
N ALA A 101 4.68 -10.65 3.24
CA ALA A 101 4.52 -10.55 4.68
C ALA A 101 3.11 -10.12 5.13
N ALA A 102 2.37 -9.42 4.29
CA ALA A 102 1.02 -8.96 4.60
C ALA A 102 -0.01 -10.08 4.49
N GLN A 103 -0.99 -10.11 5.38
CA GLN A 103 -2.17 -10.97 5.31
C GLN A 103 -3.29 -10.32 4.51
N VAL A 104 -3.39 -9.01 4.55
CA VAL A 104 -4.42 -8.21 3.86
C VAL A 104 -3.82 -6.98 3.22
N ALA A 105 -4.54 -6.38 2.26
CA ALA A 105 -4.16 -5.11 1.67
C ALA A 105 -5.23 -4.04 1.86
N ILE A 106 -4.80 -2.77 2.02
CA ILE A 106 -5.66 -1.59 2.11
C ILE A 106 -5.20 -0.61 1.04
N PHE A 107 -6.08 -0.30 0.08
CA PHE A 107 -5.75 0.53 -1.09
C PHE A 107 -6.56 1.82 -1.15
N GLY A 108 -5.88 2.95 -1.41
CA GLY A 108 -6.49 4.18 -1.92
C GLY A 108 -6.43 4.21 -3.45
N PHE A 109 -7.59 4.25 -4.10
CA PHE A 109 -7.69 4.15 -5.56
C PHE A 109 -7.87 5.50 -6.28
N ASP A 110 -7.92 6.61 -5.57
CA ASP A 110 -8.19 7.93 -6.17
C ASP A 110 -7.21 8.29 -7.29
N GLU A 111 -5.95 7.96 -7.09
CA GLU A 111 -4.87 8.21 -8.05
C GLU A 111 -4.23 6.91 -8.54
N ALA A 112 -4.95 5.78 -8.42
CA ALA A 112 -4.42 4.47 -8.80
C ALA A 112 -4.02 4.46 -10.27
N GLY A 113 -2.79 4.03 -10.50
CA GLY A 113 -2.24 3.77 -11.83
C GLY A 113 -2.08 2.27 -12.08
N PHE A 114 -1.41 1.94 -13.18
CA PHE A 114 -1.14 0.56 -13.58
C PHE A 114 -0.45 -0.27 -12.47
N GLY A 115 0.54 0.31 -11.78
CA GLY A 115 1.25 -0.37 -10.68
C GLY A 115 0.34 -0.75 -9.51
N SER A 116 -0.61 0.12 -9.14
CA SER A 116 -1.61 -0.20 -8.11
C SER A 116 -2.48 -1.39 -8.53
N GLY A 117 -2.90 -1.44 -9.79
CA GLY A 117 -3.68 -2.56 -10.34
C GLY A 117 -2.90 -3.88 -10.27
N VAL A 118 -1.63 -3.87 -10.65
CA VAL A 118 -0.75 -5.06 -10.56
C VAL A 118 -0.62 -5.53 -9.11
N ASN A 119 -0.42 -4.62 -8.15
CA ASN A 119 -0.29 -4.97 -6.74
C ASN A 119 -1.59 -5.57 -6.18
N VAL A 120 -2.75 -4.99 -6.50
CA VAL A 120 -4.06 -5.56 -6.12
C VAL A 120 -4.22 -6.98 -6.66
N MET A 121 -3.91 -7.20 -7.95
CA MET A 121 -4.02 -8.52 -8.55
C MET A 121 -3.12 -9.57 -7.89
N ARG A 122 -1.94 -9.19 -7.39
CA ARG A 122 -1.08 -10.10 -6.62
C ARG A 122 -1.75 -10.57 -5.32
N PHE A 123 -2.42 -9.66 -4.59
CA PHE A 123 -3.19 -10.03 -3.40
C PHE A 123 -4.33 -10.97 -3.75
N ILE A 124 -5.11 -10.66 -4.80
CA ILE A 124 -6.21 -11.50 -5.27
C ILE A 124 -5.71 -12.90 -5.65
N GLN A 125 -4.65 -13.00 -6.43
CA GLN A 125 -4.05 -14.27 -6.84
C GLN A 125 -3.50 -15.09 -5.67
N ALA A 126 -3.06 -14.41 -4.61
CA ALA A 126 -2.63 -15.04 -3.36
C ALA A 126 -3.79 -15.41 -2.43
N GLY A 127 -5.05 -15.17 -2.83
CA GLY A 127 -6.23 -15.40 -1.99
C GLY A 127 -6.32 -14.47 -0.77
N LYS A 128 -5.61 -13.34 -0.78
CA LYS A 128 -5.55 -12.39 0.33
C LYS A 128 -6.61 -11.29 0.18
N PRO A 129 -7.37 -10.98 1.26
CA PRO A 129 -8.39 -9.94 1.21
C PRO A 129 -7.84 -8.54 0.91
N VAL A 130 -8.61 -7.77 0.15
CA VAL A 130 -8.31 -6.39 -0.23
C VAL A 130 -9.46 -5.48 0.20
N LEU A 131 -9.14 -4.45 0.96
CA LEU A 131 -10.03 -3.33 1.26
C LEU A 131 -9.63 -2.13 0.41
N GLY A 132 -10.53 -1.65 -0.43
CA GLY A 132 -10.29 -0.54 -1.32
C GLY A 132 -11.17 0.67 -1.00
N PHE A 133 -10.61 1.87 -1.16
CA PHE A 133 -11.29 3.15 -0.98
C PHE A 133 -11.18 3.99 -2.24
N TYR A 134 -12.27 4.66 -2.61
CA TYR A 134 -12.27 5.61 -3.71
C TYR A 134 -13.20 6.79 -3.45
N ASN A 135 -12.77 7.96 -3.89
CA ASN A 135 -13.58 9.18 -3.92
C ASN A 135 -13.80 9.57 -5.39
N PRO A 136 -15.05 9.52 -5.91
CA PRO A 136 -15.32 9.80 -7.31
C PRO A 136 -14.90 11.19 -7.77
N GLU A 137 -14.85 12.17 -6.86
CA GLU A 137 -14.45 13.54 -7.16
C GLU A 137 -12.93 13.70 -7.32
N ARG A 138 -12.16 12.73 -6.79
CA ARG A 138 -10.68 12.70 -6.83
C ARG A 138 -10.11 11.68 -7.79
N CYS A 139 -10.93 10.72 -8.23
CA CYS A 139 -10.49 9.74 -9.21
C CYS A 139 -10.18 10.42 -10.55
N ASN A 140 -8.98 10.19 -11.07
CA ASN A 140 -8.54 10.70 -12.37
C ASN A 140 -9.36 10.07 -13.51
N GLY A 141 -10.56 10.59 -13.72
CA GLY A 141 -11.49 10.21 -14.78
C GLY A 141 -12.41 9.03 -14.44
N ALA A 142 -13.58 9.03 -15.06
CA ALA A 142 -14.62 8.02 -14.88
C ALA A 142 -14.13 6.58 -15.18
N HIS A 143 -13.16 6.43 -16.07
CA HIS A 143 -12.60 5.12 -16.43
C HIS A 143 -11.91 4.40 -15.28
N ASN A 144 -11.25 5.13 -14.38
CA ASN A 144 -10.58 4.50 -13.23
C ASN A 144 -11.59 3.93 -12.23
N ILE A 145 -12.72 4.60 -12.02
CA ILE A 145 -13.79 4.10 -11.16
C ILE A 145 -14.34 2.77 -11.69
N HIS A 146 -14.59 2.67 -12.99
CA HIS A 146 -15.08 1.43 -13.60
C HIS A 146 -14.10 0.27 -13.42
N ASN A 147 -12.81 0.51 -13.59
CA ASN A 147 -11.78 -0.53 -13.40
C ASN A 147 -11.74 -1.01 -11.95
N VAL A 148 -11.83 -0.09 -10.98
CA VAL A 148 -11.88 -0.42 -9.56
C VAL A 148 -13.14 -1.21 -9.20
N MET A 149 -14.30 -0.81 -9.71
CA MET A 149 -15.56 -1.54 -9.51
C MET A 149 -15.53 -2.94 -10.11
N GLN A 150 -14.90 -3.13 -11.29
CA GLN A 150 -14.73 -4.45 -11.88
C GLN A 150 -13.97 -5.42 -10.97
N LEU A 151 -13.00 -4.94 -10.20
CA LEU A 151 -12.29 -5.80 -9.24
C LEU A 151 -13.23 -6.38 -8.20
N ALA A 152 -14.08 -5.55 -7.58
CA ALA A 152 -15.04 -6.03 -6.59
C ALA A 152 -16.14 -6.92 -7.20
N MET A 153 -16.57 -6.63 -8.44
CA MET A 153 -17.57 -7.45 -9.13
C MET A 153 -17.01 -8.83 -9.53
N ASN A 154 -15.75 -8.91 -9.92
CA ASN A 154 -15.12 -10.16 -10.35
C ASN A 154 -14.61 -11.00 -9.16
N TYR A 155 -14.29 -10.36 -8.05
CA TYR A 155 -13.70 -11.03 -6.86
C TYR A 155 -14.42 -10.61 -5.56
N PRO A 156 -15.76 -10.80 -5.46
CA PRO A 156 -16.56 -10.29 -4.35
C PRO A 156 -16.18 -10.86 -2.98
N GLU A 157 -15.62 -12.08 -2.96
CA GLU A 157 -15.16 -12.70 -1.71
C GLU A 157 -13.83 -12.11 -1.20
N LEU A 158 -13.02 -11.51 -2.08
CA LEU A 158 -11.69 -11.00 -1.73
C LEU A 158 -11.62 -9.48 -1.70
N VAL A 159 -12.43 -8.79 -2.50
CA VAL A 159 -12.34 -7.34 -2.68
C VAL A 159 -13.57 -6.66 -2.09
N THR A 160 -13.35 -5.87 -1.05
CA THR A 160 -14.35 -4.97 -0.47
C THR A 160 -14.03 -3.54 -0.89
N LEU A 161 -15.00 -2.83 -1.48
CA LEU A 161 -14.83 -1.43 -1.88
C LEU A 161 -15.75 -0.51 -1.09
N HIS A 162 -15.19 0.61 -0.65
CA HIS A 162 -15.92 1.69 -0.03
C HIS A 162 -15.72 3.00 -0.79
N ARG A 163 -16.85 3.64 -1.13
CA ARG A 163 -16.84 5.04 -1.50
C ARG A 163 -16.69 5.86 -0.23
N TYR A 164 -15.86 6.92 -0.26
CA TYR A 164 -15.69 7.83 0.85
C TYR A 164 -15.71 9.29 0.40
N GLN A 165 -15.98 10.19 1.31
CA GLN A 165 -15.88 11.63 1.13
C GLN A 165 -14.87 12.25 2.09
N GLN A 166 -14.82 11.78 3.34
CA GLN A 166 -13.94 12.27 4.37
C GLN A 166 -13.01 11.17 4.90
N LEU A 167 -11.82 11.56 5.40
CA LEU A 167 -10.81 10.60 5.87
C LEU A 167 -11.22 9.81 7.12
N ASP A 168 -12.08 10.38 7.97
CA ASP A 168 -12.57 9.70 9.17
C ASP A 168 -13.46 8.49 8.83
N GLU A 169 -14.24 8.56 7.75
CA GLU A 169 -15.00 7.42 7.22
C GLU A 169 -14.08 6.24 6.90
N ILE A 170 -12.91 6.51 6.29
CA ILE A 170 -11.92 5.48 5.94
C ILE A 170 -11.45 4.74 7.18
N THR A 171 -11.05 5.47 8.21
CA THR A 171 -10.51 4.87 9.44
C THR A 171 -11.55 4.03 10.16
N ALA A 172 -12.82 4.43 10.15
CA ALA A 172 -13.93 3.66 10.71
C ALA A 172 -14.14 2.34 9.95
N HIS A 173 -14.16 2.38 8.61
CA HIS A 173 -14.31 1.19 7.77
C HIS A 173 -13.13 0.23 7.91
N VAL A 174 -11.89 0.73 7.94
CA VAL A 174 -10.69 -0.10 8.18
C VAL A 174 -10.83 -0.90 9.47
N MET A 175 -11.26 -0.25 10.56
CA MET A 175 -11.38 -0.91 11.86
C MET A 175 -12.48 -1.97 11.88
N ALA A 176 -13.64 -1.66 11.32
CA ALA A 176 -14.75 -2.60 11.23
C ALA A 176 -14.38 -3.83 10.39
N TRP A 177 -13.74 -3.59 9.24
CA TRP A 177 -13.33 -4.67 8.35
C TRP A 177 -12.27 -5.58 8.96
N LEU A 178 -11.22 -5.03 9.58
CA LEU A 178 -10.18 -5.82 10.26
C LEU A 178 -10.74 -6.62 11.44
N GLY A 179 -11.74 -6.08 12.16
CA GLY A 179 -12.45 -6.82 13.20
C GLY A 179 -13.16 -8.07 12.65
N GLY A 180 -13.75 -7.95 11.45
CA GLY A 180 -14.34 -9.08 10.73
C GLY A 180 -13.32 -10.12 10.26
N VAL A 181 -12.20 -9.69 9.71
CA VAL A 181 -11.11 -10.58 9.29
C VAL A 181 -10.55 -11.39 10.47
N LYS A 182 -10.32 -10.73 11.61
CA LYS A 182 -9.80 -11.39 12.82
C LYS A 182 -10.74 -12.48 13.38
N SER A 183 -12.05 -12.32 13.19
CA SER A 183 -13.03 -13.30 13.68
C SER A 183 -13.16 -14.55 12.80
N GLN A 184 -12.59 -14.53 11.59
CA GLN A 184 -12.61 -15.65 10.64
C GLN A 184 -11.29 -16.46 10.64
N SER A 185 -10.26 -15.97 11.32
CA SER A 185 -8.95 -16.63 11.49
C SER A 185 -8.88 -17.41 12.81
#